data_042e4620dc85559a6e50c0dc2eb3103b
#
_entry.id   042e4620dc85559a6e50c0dc2eb3103b
#
_cell.length_a   1.000
_cell.length_b   1.000
_cell.length_c   1.000
_cell.angle_alpha   90.00
_cell.angle_beta   90.00
_cell.angle_gamma   90.00
#
_symmetry.space_group_name_H-M   'P 1'
#
loop_
_entity.id
_entity.type
_entity.pdbx_description
1 polymer ?
#
loop_
_entity_poly.entity_id
_entity_poly.type
_entity_poly.pdbx_seq_one_letter_code
_entity_poly.pdbx_strand_id
1 'polypeptide(L)'
;MVYRRTAQGPEVALIKADGRWSLPKGGIEKGEKPEATAVREIAEETGLPINQLHLIRRLPDVSYAFGWHGTVVFKTVTNFLVELIGDAALAPQLSEIEDVRWFRPDAARRTISFRNWGTTLDAALASLTGLEAAS
;
A
#
# COMPACT_ATOMS: atom_id res chain seq x y z
N MET A 1 -0.74 2.82 -0.48
CA MET A 1 -1.52 2.00 0.47
C MET A 1 -2.99 2.03 0.09
N VAL A 2 -3.66 0.91 0.16
CA VAL A 2 -5.10 0.83 -0.09
C VAL A 2 -5.85 0.44 1.19
N TYR A 3 -6.98 1.09 1.42
CA TYR A 3 -7.86 0.81 2.55
C TYR A 3 -9.30 0.70 2.08
N ARG A 4 -10.13 0.09 2.91
CA ARG A 4 -11.58 0.08 2.75
C ARG A 4 -12.25 0.44 4.07
N ARG A 5 -13.49 0.93 3.99
CA ARG A 5 -14.28 1.24 5.18
C ARG A 5 -15.20 0.08 5.51
N THR A 6 -15.26 -0.30 6.77
CA THR A 6 -16.18 -1.32 7.25
C THR A 6 -17.00 -0.76 8.42
N ALA A 7 -18.03 -1.51 8.84
CA ALA A 7 -18.86 -1.12 9.99
C ALA A 7 -18.04 -1.00 11.29
N GLN A 8 -16.89 -1.71 11.38
CA GLN A 8 -16.01 -1.69 12.54
C GLN A 8 -14.80 -0.74 12.35
N GLY A 9 -14.80 0.08 11.31
CA GLY A 9 -13.71 0.99 11.00
C GLY A 9 -12.92 0.59 9.75
N PRO A 10 -11.84 1.31 9.44
CA PRO A 10 -11.05 1.02 8.24
C PRO A 10 -10.25 -0.26 8.36
N GLU A 11 -9.99 -0.88 7.21
CA GLU A 11 -9.05 -1.98 7.07
C GLU A 11 -8.07 -1.65 5.96
N VAL A 12 -6.82 -2.08 6.10
CA VAL A 12 -5.76 -1.87 5.12
C VAL A 12 -5.30 -3.19 4.53
N ALA A 13 -4.96 -3.19 3.25
CA ALA A 13 -4.46 -4.38 2.57
C ALA A 13 -2.95 -4.46 2.69
N LEU A 14 -2.44 -5.62 3.12
CA LEU A 14 -1.04 -5.95 3.07
C LEU A 14 -0.83 -7.12 2.12
N ILE A 15 0.30 -7.14 1.46
CA ILE A 15 0.73 -8.23 0.60
C ILE A 15 1.87 -8.99 1.27
N LYS A 16 1.94 -10.29 0.99
CA LYS A 16 3.05 -11.12 1.43
C LYS A 16 3.85 -11.58 0.21
N ALA A 17 5.12 -11.28 0.21
CA ALA A 17 6.05 -11.71 -0.83
C ALA A 17 7.38 -12.07 -0.18
N ASP A 18 7.97 -13.17 -0.60
CA ASP A 18 9.23 -13.66 -0.04
C ASP A 18 9.16 -13.78 1.51
N GLY A 19 8.03 -14.29 2.01
CA GLY A 19 7.81 -14.51 3.43
C GLY A 19 7.59 -13.24 4.25
N ARG A 20 7.46 -12.06 3.62
CA ARG A 20 7.38 -10.78 4.32
C ARG A 20 6.12 -10.01 3.94
N TRP A 21 5.51 -9.41 4.95
CA TRP A 21 4.35 -8.56 4.78
C TRP A 21 4.76 -7.11 4.56
N SER A 22 4.17 -6.48 3.54
CA SER A 22 4.45 -5.08 3.21
C SER A 22 3.24 -4.42 2.56
N LEU A 23 3.36 -3.11 2.31
CA LEU A 23 2.37 -2.39 1.52
C LEU A 23 2.56 -2.70 0.03
N PRO A 24 1.46 -2.72 -0.77
CA PRO A 24 1.59 -2.82 -2.23
C PRO A 24 2.45 -1.67 -2.77
N LYS A 25 3.38 -2.02 -3.65
CA LYS A 25 4.34 -1.06 -4.20
C LYS A 25 4.92 -1.57 -5.51
N GLY A 26 5.48 -0.64 -6.30
CA GLY A 26 6.21 -0.98 -7.51
C GLY A 26 6.84 0.24 -8.15
N GLY A 27 7.56 0.02 -9.23
CA GLY A 27 8.26 1.06 -9.95
C GLY A 27 7.42 1.77 -11.00
N ILE A 28 7.74 3.03 -11.26
CA ILE A 28 7.13 3.82 -12.32
C ILE A 28 7.56 3.26 -13.68
N GLU A 29 6.60 2.99 -14.56
CA GLU A 29 6.89 2.63 -15.94
C GLU A 29 7.07 3.89 -16.78
N LYS A 30 7.75 3.75 -17.93
CA LYS A 30 8.04 4.88 -18.82
C LYS A 30 6.76 5.62 -19.20
N GLY A 31 6.76 6.93 -19.00
CA GLY A 31 5.62 7.77 -19.32
C GLY A 31 4.49 7.75 -18.28
N GLU A 32 4.63 6.96 -17.24
CA GLU A 32 3.63 6.81 -16.20
C GLU A 32 3.80 7.89 -15.13
N LYS A 33 2.67 8.44 -14.65
CA LYS A 33 2.69 9.37 -13.52
C LYS A 33 2.69 8.60 -12.20
N PRO A 34 3.28 9.15 -11.12
CA PRO A 34 3.30 8.47 -9.82
C PRO A 34 1.92 8.03 -9.32
N GLU A 35 0.87 8.85 -9.55
CA GLU A 35 -0.50 8.53 -9.16
C GLU A 35 -1.01 7.28 -9.91
N ALA A 36 -0.76 7.22 -11.21
CA ALA A 36 -1.14 6.08 -12.03
C ALA A 36 -0.37 4.82 -11.63
N THR A 37 0.91 4.97 -11.31
CA THR A 37 1.73 3.87 -10.80
C THR A 37 1.13 3.28 -9.52
N ALA A 38 0.76 4.13 -8.57
CA ALA A 38 0.21 3.68 -7.30
C ALA A 38 -1.05 2.85 -7.50
N VAL A 39 -1.97 3.32 -8.33
CA VAL A 39 -3.23 2.61 -8.60
C VAL A 39 -2.98 1.31 -9.36
N ARG A 40 -2.10 1.35 -10.36
CA ARG A 40 -1.76 0.16 -11.15
C ARG A 40 -1.13 -0.94 -10.28
N GLU A 41 -0.14 -0.58 -9.46
CA GLU A 41 0.54 -1.53 -8.59
C GLU A 41 -0.40 -2.15 -7.55
N ILE A 42 -1.28 -1.34 -6.97
CA ILE A 42 -2.31 -1.86 -6.06
C ILE A 42 -3.19 -2.87 -6.80
N ALA A 43 -3.67 -2.53 -7.99
CA ALA A 43 -4.53 -3.43 -8.76
C ALA A 43 -3.83 -4.75 -9.09
N GLU A 44 -2.57 -4.70 -9.52
CA GLU A 44 -1.80 -5.90 -9.87
C GLU A 44 -1.50 -6.78 -8.66
N GLU A 45 -1.10 -6.18 -7.55
CA GLU A 45 -0.67 -6.93 -6.38
C GLU A 45 -1.83 -7.41 -5.50
N THR A 46 -2.95 -6.70 -5.50
CA THR A 46 -4.12 -7.07 -4.68
C THR A 46 -5.23 -7.72 -5.49
N GLY A 47 -5.23 -7.55 -6.80
CA GLY A 47 -6.32 -8.03 -7.67
C GLY A 47 -7.56 -7.15 -7.65
N LEU A 48 -7.51 -6.00 -6.97
CA LEU A 48 -8.65 -5.08 -6.93
C LEU A 48 -8.80 -4.37 -8.27
N PRO A 49 -10.03 -4.17 -8.76
CA PRO A 49 -10.24 -3.52 -10.05
C PRO A 49 -9.97 -2.02 -9.97
N ILE A 50 -9.28 -1.48 -10.97
CA ILE A 50 -8.89 -0.07 -11.01
C ILE A 50 -10.10 0.87 -10.88
N ASN A 51 -11.25 0.50 -11.45
CA ASN A 51 -12.44 1.34 -11.41
C ASN A 51 -13.06 1.48 -10.01
N GLN A 52 -12.61 0.66 -9.04
CA GLN A 52 -13.03 0.77 -7.65
C GLN A 52 -11.97 1.42 -6.75
N LEU A 53 -10.82 1.78 -7.31
CA LEU A 53 -9.71 2.39 -6.58
C LEU A 53 -9.72 3.91 -6.79
N HIS A 54 -9.82 4.65 -5.67
CA HIS A 54 -9.91 6.11 -5.68
C HIS A 54 -8.73 6.70 -4.93
N LEU A 55 -7.92 7.49 -5.62
CA LEU A 55 -6.78 8.16 -5.03
C LEU A 55 -7.24 9.30 -4.14
N ILE A 56 -6.83 9.28 -2.87
CA ILE A 56 -7.26 10.26 -1.87
C ILE A 56 -6.24 11.38 -1.71
N ARG A 57 -4.96 11.01 -1.41
CA ARG A 57 -3.89 11.99 -1.22
C ARG A 57 -2.52 11.34 -1.28
N ARG A 58 -1.50 12.18 -1.47
CA ARG A 58 -0.11 11.76 -1.36
C ARG A 58 0.28 11.62 0.11
N LEU A 59 1.05 10.57 0.40
CA LEU A 59 1.66 10.33 1.70
C LEU A 59 3.13 10.72 1.66
N PRO A 60 3.82 10.86 2.81
CA PRO A 60 5.25 11.11 2.83
C PRO A 60 6.02 10.03 2.08
N ASP A 61 7.06 10.45 1.36
CA ASP A 61 7.96 9.53 0.67
C ASP A 61 8.71 8.68 1.69
N VAL A 62 9.06 7.45 1.29
CA VAL A 62 9.90 6.55 2.08
C VAL A 62 11.21 6.38 1.35
N SER A 63 12.32 6.63 2.04
CA SER A 63 13.65 6.39 1.49
C SER A 63 14.34 5.29 2.28
N TYR A 64 15.03 4.41 1.57
CA TYR A 64 15.79 3.34 2.18
C TYR A 64 17.03 3.01 1.35
N ALA A 65 17.98 2.34 1.99
CA ALA A 65 19.20 1.89 1.35
C ALA A 65 19.28 0.37 1.39
N PHE A 66 19.82 -0.23 0.34
CA PHE A 66 20.04 -1.67 0.28
C PHE A 66 21.34 -1.98 -0.46
N GLY A 67 21.91 -3.17 -0.21
CA GLY A 67 23.10 -3.63 -0.89
C GLY A 67 22.76 -4.28 -2.23
N TRP A 68 23.52 -3.94 -3.28
CA TRP A 68 23.39 -4.52 -4.60
C TRP A 68 24.78 -4.63 -5.24
N HIS A 69 25.23 -5.86 -5.50
CA HIS A 69 26.54 -6.11 -6.11
C HIS A 69 27.71 -5.37 -5.45
N GLY A 70 27.75 -5.38 -4.11
CA GLY A 70 28.80 -4.71 -3.35
C GLY A 70 28.67 -3.19 -3.26
N THR A 71 27.59 -2.62 -3.79
CA THR A 71 27.32 -1.18 -3.78
C THR A 71 26.08 -0.89 -2.93
N VAL A 72 26.07 0.24 -2.24
CA VAL A 72 24.89 0.71 -1.53
C VAL A 72 24.02 1.50 -2.51
N VAL A 73 22.75 1.10 -2.62
CA VAL A 73 21.77 1.76 -3.48
C VAL A 73 20.75 2.45 -2.58
N PHE A 74 20.46 3.73 -2.89
CA PHE A 74 19.43 4.51 -2.20
C PHE A 74 18.19 4.56 -3.09
N LYS A 75 17.02 4.33 -2.50
CA LYS A 75 15.75 4.37 -3.22
C LYS A 75 14.73 5.18 -2.46
N THR A 76 14.00 6.05 -3.18
CA THR A 76 12.87 6.80 -2.64
C THR A 76 11.60 6.31 -3.30
N VAL A 77 10.60 5.98 -2.49
CA VAL A 77 9.30 5.52 -2.94
C VAL A 77 8.26 6.57 -2.63
N THR A 78 7.52 6.98 -3.66
CA THR A 78 6.38 7.88 -3.53
C THR A 78 5.14 7.05 -3.20
N ASN A 79 4.45 7.42 -2.14
CA ASN A 79 3.28 6.69 -1.65
C ASN A 79 2.01 7.54 -1.72
N PHE A 80 0.88 6.85 -1.91
CA PHE A 80 -0.44 7.47 -1.94
C PHE A 80 -1.41 6.69 -1.09
N LEU A 81 -2.38 7.40 -0.54
CA LEU A 81 -3.52 6.80 0.14
C LEU A 81 -4.62 6.59 -0.90
N VAL A 82 -5.06 5.34 -1.06
CA VAL A 82 -6.07 4.94 -2.04
C VAL A 82 -7.20 4.24 -1.33
N GLU A 83 -8.43 4.60 -1.64
CA GLU A 83 -9.62 3.98 -1.06
C GLU A 83 -10.25 3.00 -2.06
N LEU A 84 -10.57 1.80 -1.59
CA LEU A 84 -11.45 0.89 -2.32
C LEU A 84 -12.90 1.33 -2.06
N ILE A 85 -13.59 1.77 -3.11
CA ILE A 85 -15.01 2.08 -3.06
C ILE A 85 -15.72 1.04 -3.92
N GLY A 86 -16.23 0.02 -3.26
CA GLY A 86 -16.82 -1.15 -3.89
C GLY A 86 -16.65 -2.37 -3.01
N ASP A 87 -17.05 -3.52 -3.52
CA ASP A 87 -17.07 -4.78 -2.76
C ASP A 87 -16.18 -5.87 -3.36
N ALA A 88 -15.25 -5.49 -4.23
CA ALA A 88 -14.36 -6.45 -4.87
C ALA A 88 -13.51 -7.22 -3.83
N ALA A 89 -13.31 -8.50 -4.07
CA ALA A 89 -12.47 -9.34 -3.24
C ALA A 89 -11.00 -9.23 -3.63
N LEU A 90 -10.11 -9.45 -2.66
CA LEU A 90 -8.69 -9.54 -2.91
C LEU A 90 -8.38 -10.81 -3.72
N ALA A 91 -7.59 -10.67 -4.79
CA ALA A 91 -7.22 -11.77 -5.66
C ALA A 91 -5.90 -11.44 -6.36
N PRO A 92 -4.74 -11.75 -5.73
CA PRO A 92 -3.44 -11.33 -6.28
C PRO A 92 -3.23 -11.85 -7.69
N GLN A 93 -2.76 -10.97 -8.58
CA GLN A 93 -2.57 -11.26 -9.99
C GLN A 93 -1.16 -11.73 -10.32
N LEU A 94 -0.19 -11.37 -9.48
CA LEU A 94 1.22 -11.67 -9.70
C LEU A 94 1.60 -12.96 -8.97
N SER A 95 2.39 -13.81 -9.66
CA SER A 95 2.81 -15.10 -9.09
C SER A 95 3.74 -14.97 -7.89
N GLU A 96 4.47 -13.86 -7.76
CA GLU A 96 5.35 -13.59 -6.63
C GLU A 96 4.61 -13.16 -5.36
N ILE A 97 3.32 -12.86 -5.44
CA ILE A 97 2.51 -12.52 -4.27
C ILE A 97 1.96 -13.80 -3.66
N GLU A 98 2.46 -14.15 -2.47
CA GLU A 98 2.07 -15.37 -1.77
C GLU A 98 0.69 -15.26 -1.13
N ASP A 99 0.35 -14.07 -0.64
CA ASP A 99 -0.91 -13.82 0.06
C ASP A 99 -1.24 -12.34 0.02
N VAL A 100 -2.50 -12.01 0.16
CA VAL A 100 -2.99 -10.65 0.33
C VAL A 100 -4.19 -10.70 1.25
N ARG A 101 -4.23 -9.82 2.27
CA ARG A 101 -5.29 -9.79 3.26
C ARG A 101 -5.62 -8.40 3.72
N TRP A 102 -6.86 -8.21 4.16
CA TRP A 102 -7.28 -7.03 4.89
C TRP A 102 -6.91 -7.17 6.36
N PHE A 103 -6.36 -6.12 6.92
CA PHE A 103 -5.97 -6.05 8.33
C PHE A 103 -6.61 -4.83 8.97
N ARG A 104 -7.01 -4.96 10.23
CA ARG A 104 -7.32 -3.79 11.04
C ARG A 104 -6.02 -3.00 11.27
N PRO A 105 -6.12 -1.66 11.47
CA PRO A 105 -4.90 -0.83 11.56
C PRO A 105 -3.85 -1.30 12.55
N ASP A 106 -4.26 -1.69 13.75
CA ASP A 106 -3.34 -2.16 14.78
C ASP A 106 -2.69 -3.50 14.41
N ALA A 107 -3.47 -4.40 13.82
CA ALA A 107 -2.94 -5.68 13.34
C ALA A 107 -1.98 -5.49 12.17
N ALA A 108 -2.29 -4.59 11.25
CA ALA A 108 -1.40 -4.24 10.13
C ALA A 108 -0.06 -3.70 10.65
N ARG A 109 -0.11 -2.81 11.65
CA ARG A 109 1.10 -2.22 12.23
C ARG A 109 2.00 -3.26 12.88
N ARG A 110 1.41 -4.27 13.53
CA ARG A 110 2.16 -5.38 14.13
C ARG A 110 2.69 -6.37 13.11
N THR A 111 2.01 -6.51 11.97
CA THR A 111 2.31 -7.54 10.98
C THR A 111 3.38 -7.08 9.96
N ILE A 112 3.42 -5.79 9.66
CA ILE A 112 4.32 -5.27 8.63
C ILE A 112 5.78 -5.56 8.99
N SER A 113 6.54 -6.12 8.03
CA SER A 113 7.87 -6.66 8.29
C SER A 113 8.97 -5.61 8.26
N PHE A 114 8.76 -4.48 7.61
CA PHE A 114 9.78 -3.47 7.38
C PHE A 114 9.45 -2.18 8.13
N ARG A 115 10.43 -1.68 8.89
CA ARG A 115 10.28 -0.47 9.69
C ARG A 115 9.85 0.75 8.86
N ASN A 116 10.43 0.91 7.67
CA ASN A 116 10.11 2.04 6.79
C ASN A 116 8.64 2.05 6.37
N TRP A 117 8.08 0.87 6.11
CA TRP A 117 6.67 0.74 5.76
C TRP A 117 5.76 0.98 6.94
N GLY A 118 6.25 0.71 8.15
CA GLY A 118 5.55 1.07 9.38
C GLY A 118 5.34 2.57 9.50
N THR A 119 6.34 3.37 9.15
CA THR A 119 6.25 4.83 9.15
C THR A 119 5.20 5.31 8.14
N THR A 120 5.20 4.74 6.93
CA THR A 120 4.20 5.05 5.90
C THR A 120 2.80 4.71 6.41
N LEU A 121 2.65 3.54 7.02
CA LEU A 121 1.37 3.09 7.57
C LEU A 121 0.88 4.05 8.66
N ASP A 122 1.76 4.47 9.57
CA ASP A 122 1.40 5.41 10.64
C ASP A 122 0.91 6.74 10.06
N ALA A 123 1.57 7.27 9.04
CA ALA A 123 1.15 8.50 8.35
C ALA A 123 -0.22 8.31 7.68
N ALA A 124 -0.43 7.18 7.04
CA ALA A 124 -1.70 6.84 6.39
C ALA A 124 -2.84 6.74 7.41
N LEU A 125 -2.59 6.08 8.54
CA LEU A 125 -3.59 5.95 9.61
C LEU A 125 -3.94 7.29 10.23
N ALA A 126 -2.96 8.18 10.39
CA ALA A 126 -3.22 9.55 10.85
C ALA A 126 -4.10 10.31 9.86
N SER A 127 -3.87 10.14 8.55
CA SER A 127 -4.70 10.72 7.50
C SER A 127 -6.13 10.19 7.55
N LEU A 128 -6.32 8.90 7.78
CA LEU A 128 -7.64 8.28 7.90
C LEU A 128 -8.41 8.84 9.09
N THR A 129 -7.75 9.00 10.23
CA THR A 129 -8.36 9.60 11.42
C THR A 129 -8.83 11.03 11.13
N GLY A 130 -8.01 11.83 10.43
CA GLY A 130 -8.39 13.18 10.02
C GLY A 130 -9.59 13.21 9.08
N LEU A 131 -9.66 12.28 8.13
CA LEU A 131 -10.80 12.17 7.21
C LEU A 131 -12.09 11.76 7.94
N GLU A 132 -12.00 10.83 8.89
CA GLU A 132 -13.15 10.42 9.69
C GLU A 132 -13.65 11.57 10.57
N ALA A 133 -12.73 12.33 11.17
CA ALA A 133 -13.10 13.48 11.99
C ALA A 133 -13.73 14.61 11.17
N ALA A 134 -13.39 14.74 9.90
CA ALA A 134 -13.93 15.76 8.99
C ALA A 134 -15.31 15.37 8.42
N SER A 135 -15.68 14.12 8.50
CA SER A 135 -16.97 13.63 8.02
C SER A 135 -17.98 13.58 9.16
#